data_898ced3b453a48f326db2c314a054ee1
#
_entry.id   898ced3b453a48f326db2c314a054ee1
#
_cell.length_a   1.000
_cell.length_b   1.000
_cell.length_c   1.000
_cell.angle_alpha   90.00
_cell.angle_beta   90.00
_cell.angle_gamma   90.00
#
_symmetry.space_group_name_H-M   'P 1'
#
loop_
_entity.id
_entity.type
_entity.pdbx_description
1 polymer ?
#
loop_
_entity_poly.entity_id
_entity_poly.type
_entity_poly.pdbx_seq_one_letter_code
_entity_poly.pdbx_strand_id
1 'polypeptide(L)'
;MQSLNDLSQFAISIQSRLDQSSWRYDPISGRYRGSNGRFLGQSAVEALVDGRIDKLGTLLRRLTGMLSDGSITLDQWQQSVREALKLAHVQAAIIGNGGKDNMLASDWGRIGQRLRAEYRYLESFARDLLAGSISAPMAISRIGLYAAALRGTHWQGVEIRQQKQGYSMMRRILDAQAAHCSDCIMYSQKGVVPIGSLPLPGQRCACRSNCKCRLQYYRQQFPATIV
;
A
#
# COMPACT_ATOMS: atom_id res chain seq x y z
N MET A 1 32.54 -4.24 -1.12
CA MET A 1 31.98 -5.52 -0.59
C MET A 1 31.09 -5.34 0.64
N GLN A 2 31.31 -4.33 1.48
CA GLN A 2 30.45 -4.05 2.66
C GLN A 2 29.00 -3.67 2.30
N SER A 3 28.78 -2.93 1.19
CA SER A 3 27.47 -2.43 0.78
C SER A 3 26.47 -3.50 0.32
N LEU A 4 26.91 -4.60 -0.30
CA LEU A 4 26.02 -5.70 -0.72
C LEU A 4 25.60 -6.56 0.48
N ASN A 5 26.45 -6.69 1.48
CA ASN A 5 26.12 -7.36 2.73
C ASN A 5 25.07 -6.57 3.53
N ASP A 6 25.16 -5.23 3.52
CA ASP A 6 24.19 -4.33 4.14
C ASP A 6 22.82 -4.41 3.45
N LEU A 7 22.77 -4.53 2.12
CA LEU A 7 21.53 -4.70 1.37
C LEU A 7 20.87 -6.06 1.63
N SER A 8 21.67 -7.12 1.71
CA SER A 8 21.20 -8.46 2.08
C SER A 8 20.71 -8.50 3.53
N GLN A 9 21.43 -7.91 4.46
CA GLN A 9 21.03 -7.76 5.85
C GLN A 9 19.77 -6.89 6.00
N PHE A 10 19.62 -5.87 5.18
CA PHE A 10 18.43 -5.04 5.17
C PHE A 10 17.22 -5.80 4.59
N ALA A 11 17.38 -6.55 3.49
CA ALA A 11 16.35 -7.42 2.93
C ALA A 11 15.92 -8.49 3.95
N ILE A 12 16.87 -9.13 4.64
CA ILE A 12 16.63 -10.07 5.73
C ILE A 12 15.93 -9.38 6.91
N SER A 13 16.32 -8.15 7.27
CA SER A 13 15.70 -7.39 8.37
C SER A 13 14.27 -6.94 8.03
N ILE A 14 13.97 -6.69 6.76
CA ILE A 14 12.60 -6.48 6.29
C ILE A 14 11.85 -7.80 6.36
N GLN A 15 12.42 -8.89 5.92
CA GLN A 15 11.78 -10.20 5.89
C GLN A 15 11.50 -10.73 7.30
N SER A 16 12.43 -10.59 8.24
CA SER A 16 12.24 -11.00 9.65
C SER A 16 11.29 -10.09 10.45
N ARG A 17 11.20 -8.79 10.09
CA ARG A 17 10.22 -7.86 10.67
C ARG A 17 8.84 -7.91 9.99
N LEU A 18 8.70 -8.78 8.99
CA LEU A 18 7.47 -9.10 8.29
C LEU A 18 6.61 -10.11 9.03
N ASP A 19 7.16 -10.75 10.03
CA ASP A 19 6.44 -11.65 10.87
C ASP A 19 5.24 -10.93 11.48
N GLN A 20 4.08 -11.54 11.31
CA GLN A 20 2.79 -11.12 11.84
C GLN A 20 2.78 -11.11 13.38
N SER A 21 3.97 -11.10 14.02
CA SER A 21 4.13 -11.18 15.48
C SER A 21 3.46 -10.04 16.25
N SER A 22 3.21 -8.90 15.58
CA SER A 22 2.60 -7.74 16.22
C SER A 22 1.09 -7.64 16.09
N TRP A 23 0.47 -8.46 15.22
CA TRP A 23 -0.98 -8.44 15.01
C TRP A 23 -1.49 -9.73 14.36
N ARG A 24 -2.76 -10.03 14.57
CA ARG A 24 -3.50 -11.09 13.86
C ARG A 24 -4.90 -10.60 13.50
N TYR A 25 -5.46 -11.15 12.46
CA TYR A 25 -6.85 -10.91 12.10
C TYR A 25 -7.75 -11.99 12.73
N ASP A 26 -8.85 -11.57 13.32
CA ASP A 26 -9.89 -12.45 13.84
C ASP A 26 -11.04 -12.52 12.82
N PRO A 27 -11.20 -13.62 12.08
CA PRO A 27 -12.18 -13.72 11.02
C PRO A 27 -13.63 -13.74 11.54
N ILE A 28 -13.83 -14.13 12.81
CA ILE A 28 -15.16 -14.18 13.40
C ILE A 28 -15.68 -12.76 13.69
N SER A 29 -14.85 -11.94 14.34
CA SER A 29 -15.20 -10.55 14.63
C SER A 29 -14.94 -9.59 13.47
N GLY A 30 -14.20 -10.00 12.43
CA GLY A 30 -13.78 -9.13 11.33
C GLY A 30 -12.76 -8.06 11.74
N ARG A 31 -12.07 -8.22 12.87
CA ARG A 31 -11.20 -7.22 13.49
C ARG A 31 -9.77 -7.69 13.65
N TYR A 32 -8.85 -6.73 13.75
CA TYR A 32 -7.44 -7.00 14.06
C TYR A 32 -7.22 -7.02 15.58
N ARG A 33 -6.35 -7.92 16.05
CA ARG A 33 -5.84 -7.96 17.42
C ARG A 33 -4.35 -7.68 17.44
N GLY A 34 -3.89 -6.90 18.39
CA GLY A 34 -2.47 -6.70 18.66
C GLY A 34 -1.83 -7.89 19.36
N SER A 35 -0.52 -7.83 19.56
CA SER A 35 0.26 -8.85 20.31
C SER A 35 -0.24 -9.08 21.74
N ASN A 36 -0.83 -8.07 22.35
CA ASN A 36 -1.47 -8.14 23.68
C ASN A 36 -2.88 -8.75 23.67
N GLY A 37 -3.36 -9.27 22.52
CA GLY A 37 -4.67 -9.88 22.35
C GLY A 37 -5.85 -8.88 22.26
N ARG A 38 -5.62 -7.57 22.47
CA ARG A 38 -6.68 -6.55 22.39
C ARG A 38 -6.99 -6.21 20.93
N PHE A 39 -8.24 -5.81 20.67
CA PHE A 39 -8.62 -5.34 19.35
C PHE A 39 -7.90 -4.03 19.00
N LEU A 40 -7.39 -3.98 17.76
CA LEU A 40 -6.83 -2.78 17.19
C LEU A 40 -7.96 -1.93 16.59
N GLY A 41 -7.96 -0.65 16.90
CA GLY A 41 -8.79 0.33 16.21
C GLY A 41 -8.31 0.55 14.76
N GLN A 42 -9.18 1.13 13.94
CA GLN A 42 -8.85 1.40 12.53
C GLN A 42 -7.59 2.26 12.37
N SER A 43 -7.42 3.29 13.21
CA SER A 43 -6.22 4.14 13.20
C SER A 43 -4.93 3.36 13.50
N ALA A 44 -4.99 2.36 14.39
CA ALA A 44 -3.83 1.51 14.67
C ALA A 44 -3.47 0.61 13.48
N VAL A 45 -4.47 0.09 12.74
CA VAL A 45 -4.24 -0.67 11.51
C VAL A 45 -3.68 0.22 10.40
N GLU A 46 -4.20 1.43 10.25
CA GLU A 46 -3.67 2.42 9.31
C GLU A 46 -2.22 2.79 9.65
N ALA A 47 -1.88 2.98 10.93
CA ALA A 47 -0.52 3.23 11.38
C ALA A 47 0.46 2.08 11.04
N LEU A 48 0.00 0.81 11.00
CA LEU A 48 0.83 -0.31 10.52
C LEU A 48 1.21 -0.13 9.05
N VAL A 49 0.28 0.32 8.23
CA VAL A 49 0.51 0.57 6.80
C VAL A 49 1.40 1.79 6.59
N ASP A 50 1.12 2.88 7.30
CA ASP A 50 1.91 4.12 7.24
C ASP A 50 3.36 3.87 7.66
N GLY A 51 3.60 3.14 8.74
CA GLY A 51 4.94 2.75 9.15
C GLY A 51 5.69 1.91 8.10
N ARG A 52 4.99 1.15 7.25
CA ARG A 52 5.60 0.43 6.12
C ARG A 52 5.92 1.35 4.95
N ILE A 53 5.03 2.29 4.66
CA ILE A 53 5.25 3.33 3.63
C ILE A 53 6.50 4.13 3.98
N ASP A 54 6.64 4.56 5.23
CA ASP A 54 7.78 5.35 5.70
C ASP A 54 9.09 4.57 5.62
N LYS A 55 9.08 3.30 6.06
CA LYS A 55 10.27 2.43 5.99
C LYS A 55 10.68 2.16 4.55
N LEU A 56 9.72 1.82 3.68
CA LEU A 56 10.01 1.65 2.26
C LEU A 56 10.54 2.95 1.64
N GLY A 57 9.88 4.08 1.90
CA GLY A 57 10.33 5.38 1.40
C GLY A 57 11.75 5.74 1.82
N THR A 58 12.11 5.45 3.08
CA THR A 58 13.46 5.66 3.59
C THR A 58 14.48 4.76 2.86
N LEU A 59 14.16 3.48 2.68
CA LEU A 59 15.01 2.56 1.93
C LEU A 59 15.21 3.00 0.48
N LEU A 60 14.12 3.32 -0.20
CA LEU A 60 14.16 3.70 -1.62
C LEU A 60 14.99 4.98 -1.83
N ARG A 61 14.83 5.97 -0.95
CA ARG A 61 15.67 7.19 -0.97
C ARG A 61 17.14 6.87 -0.73
N ARG A 62 17.47 5.99 0.23
CA ARG A 62 18.84 5.56 0.48
C ARG A 62 19.46 4.87 -0.75
N LEU A 63 18.74 3.93 -1.36
CA LEU A 63 19.18 3.24 -2.59
C LEU A 63 19.43 4.23 -3.73
N THR A 64 18.56 5.23 -3.88
CA THR A 64 18.72 6.27 -4.91
C THR A 64 19.91 7.19 -4.61
N GLY A 65 20.17 7.49 -3.34
CA GLY A 65 21.39 8.19 -2.91
C GLY A 65 22.65 7.41 -3.26
N MET A 66 22.69 6.09 -2.94
CA MET A 66 23.82 5.21 -3.26
C MET A 66 24.05 5.06 -4.78
N LEU A 67 23.01 5.12 -5.61
CA LEU A 67 23.15 5.21 -7.06
C LEU A 67 23.78 6.54 -7.47
N SER A 68 23.32 7.64 -6.87
CA SER A 68 23.82 8.99 -7.20
C SER A 68 25.28 9.21 -6.82
N ASP A 69 25.78 8.57 -5.76
CA ASP A 69 27.18 8.66 -5.31
C ASP A 69 28.08 7.56 -5.91
N GLY A 70 27.52 6.69 -6.78
CA GLY A 70 28.25 5.63 -7.44
C GLY A 70 28.54 4.40 -6.56
N SER A 71 27.98 4.30 -5.35
CA SER A 71 28.17 3.17 -4.43
C SER A 71 27.54 1.89 -4.95
N ILE A 72 26.51 1.99 -5.80
CA ILE A 72 25.86 0.88 -6.49
C ILE A 72 25.63 1.21 -7.96
N THR A 73 25.59 0.17 -8.81
CA THR A 73 25.25 0.30 -10.23
C THR A 73 23.76 0.49 -10.44
N LEU A 74 23.35 0.95 -11.63
CA LEU A 74 21.94 1.08 -12.00
C LEU A 74 21.20 -0.26 -11.93
N ASP A 75 21.84 -1.36 -12.37
CA ASP A 75 21.25 -2.70 -12.33
C ASP A 75 21.02 -3.16 -10.88
N GLN A 76 22.00 -2.96 -10.00
CA GLN A 76 21.88 -3.26 -8.57
C GLN A 76 20.77 -2.43 -7.92
N TRP A 77 20.66 -1.15 -8.27
CA TRP A 77 19.60 -0.28 -7.82
C TRP A 77 18.22 -0.78 -8.27
N GLN A 78 18.06 -1.08 -9.58
CA GLN A 78 16.80 -1.58 -10.11
C GLN A 78 16.37 -2.89 -9.46
N GLN A 79 17.28 -3.84 -9.30
CA GLN A 79 17.01 -5.11 -8.64
C GLN A 79 16.58 -4.91 -7.20
N SER A 80 17.32 -4.12 -6.42
CA SER A 80 17.01 -3.85 -5.01
C SER A 80 15.67 -3.15 -4.84
N VAL A 81 15.37 -2.17 -5.70
CA VAL A 81 14.07 -1.48 -5.69
C VAL A 81 12.93 -2.44 -6.03
N ARG A 82 13.07 -3.31 -7.05
CA ARG A 82 12.05 -4.31 -7.42
C ARG A 82 11.76 -5.27 -6.25
N GLU A 83 12.79 -5.77 -5.59
CA GLU A 83 12.64 -6.66 -4.44
C GLU A 83 11.95 -5.97 -3.27
N ALA A 84 12.36 -4.75 -2.94
CA ALA A 84 11.74 -3.96 -1.88
C ALA A 84 10.26 -3.69 -2.17
N LEU A 85 9.92 -3.30 -3.40
CA LEU A 85 8.54 -3.07 -3.83
C LEU A 85 7.71 -4.35 -3.72
N LYS A 86 8.23 -5.49 -4.23
CA LYS A 86 7.55 -6.78 -4.16
C LYS A 86 7.17 -7.14 -2.72
N LEU A 87 8.15 -7.11 -1.82
CA LEU A 87 7.93 -7.43 -0.41
C LEU A 87 6.90 -6.50 0.23
N ALA A 88 7.03 -5.20 0.01
CA ALA A 88 6.16 -4.21 0.62
C ALA A 88 4.71 -4.30 0.11
N HIS A 89 4.51 -4.50 -1.20
CA HIS A 89 3.16 -4.70 -1.78
C HIS A 89 2.50 -5.98 -1.27
N VAL A 90 3.25 -7.08 -1.20
CA VAL A 90 2.75 -8.35 -0.61
C VAL A 90 2.26 -8.12 0.80
N GLN A 91 3.01 -7.40 1.63
CA GLN A 91 2.62 -7.14 3.02
C GLN A 91 1.43 -6.20 3.14
N ALA A 92 1.40 -5.13 2.35
CA ALA A 92 0.25 -4.22 2.34
C ALA A 92 -1.04 -4.98 1.96
N ALA A 93 -0.95 -5.91 1.00
CA ALA A 93 -2.07 -6.78 0.62
C ALA A 93 -2.46 -7.75 1.74
N ILE A 94 -1.49 -8.40 2.40
CA ILE A 94 -1.73 -9.31 3.53
C ILE A 94 -2.44 -8.56 4.67
N ILE A 95 -1.98 -7.35 5.02
CA ILE A 95 -2.67 -6.53 6.02
C ILE A 95 -4.09 -6.21 5.54
N GLY A 96 -4.27 -5.76 4.30
CA GLY A 96 -5.58 -5.43 3.76
C GLY A 96 -6.55 -6.61 3.77
N ASN A 97 -6.10 -7.80 3.39
CA ASN A 97 -6.90 -9.04 3.38
C ASN A 97 -7.15 -9.66 4.77
N GLY A 98 -6.52 -9.12 5.82
CA GLY A 98 -6.69 -9.68 7.17
C GLY A 98 -5.82 -10.91 7.44
N GLY A 99 -4.68 -11.04 6.77
CA GLY A 99 -3.74 -12.14 6.95
C GLY A 99 -3.51 -12.94 5.68
N LYS A 100 -2.39 -13.66 5.65
CA LYS A 100 -2.00 -14.51 4.51
C LYS A 100 -3.02 -15.63 4.24
N ASP A 101 -3.57 -16.20 5.29
CA ASP A 101 -4.50 -17.33 5.22
C ASP A 101 -5.87 -16.95 4.59
N ASN A 102 -6.18 -15.66 4.55
CA ASN A 102 -7.38 -15.11 3.91
C ASN A 102 -7.19 -14.79 2.42
N MET A 103 -5.97 -14.97 1.89
CA MET A 103 -5.64 -14.65 0.50
C MET A 103 -5.91 -15.84 -0.43
N LEU A 104 -6.59 -15.57 -1.53
CA LEU A 104 -6.86 -16.51 -2.61
C LEU A 104 -5.79 -16.38 -3.71
N ALA A 105 -5.71 -17.37 -4.59
CA ALA A 105 -4.81 -17.34 -5.77
C ALA A 105 -5.04 -16.09 -6.63
N SER A 106 -6.31 -15.65 -6.79
CA SER A 106 -6.66 -14.42 -7.50
C SER A 106 -6.09 -13.16 -6.86
N ASP A 107 -5.95 -13.13 -5.52
CA ASP A 107 -5.39 -11.97 -4.81
C ASP A 107 -3.90 -11.84 -5.09
N TRP A 108 -3.18 -12.97 -5.10
CA TRP A 108 -1.78 -13.03 -5.51
C TRP A 108 -1.59 -12.58 -6.97
N GLY A 109 -2.49 -13.00 -7.87
CA GLY A 109 -2.50 -12.56 -9.26
C GLY A 109 -2.64 -11.04 -9.41
N ARG A 110 -3.52 -10.40 -8.63
CA ARG A 110 -3.70 -8.93 -8.61
C ARG A 110 -2.45 -8.19 -8.14
N ILE A 111 -1.76 -8.71 -7.10
CA ILE A 111 -0.49 -8.15 -6.66
C ILE A 111 0.54 -8.23 -7.78
N GLY A 112 0.65 -9.39 -8.46
CA GLY A 112 1.55 -9.58 -9.59
C GLY A 112 1.26 -8.62 -10.76
N GLN A 113 -0.01 -8.36 -11.07
CA GLN A 113 -0.40 -7.37 -12.09
C GLN A 113 0.02 -5.95 -11.70
N ARG A 114 -0.18 -5.58 -10.44
CA ARG A 114 0.24 -4.29 -9.93
C ARG A 114 1.75 -4.11 -9.99
N LEU A 115 2.50 -5.09 -9.52
CA LEU A 115 3.96 -5.07 -9.57
C LEU A 115 4.50 -4.97 -11.00
N ARG A 116 3.89 -5.65 -11.96
CA ARG A 116 4.27 -5.49 -13.38
C ARG A 116 4.07 -4.06 -13.88
N ALA A 117 3.03 -3.37 -13.47
CA ALA A 117 2.83 -1.96 -13.81
C ALA A 117 3.89 -1.07 -13.14
N GLU A 118 4.14 -1.26 -11.84
CA GLU A 118 5.18 -0.53 -11.10
C GLU A 118 6.58 -0.74 -11.73
N TYR A 119 6.91 -1.95 -12.13
CA TYR A 119 8.21 -2.25 -12.74
C TYR A 119 8.39 -1.58 -14.11
N ARG A 120 7.33 -1.43 -14.92
CA ARG A 120 7.40 -0.65 -16.17
C ARG A 120 7.69 0.83 -15.90
N TYR A 121 7.06 1.40 -14.88
CA TYR A 121 7.38 2.78 -14.46
C TYR A 121 8.80 2.90 -13.92
N LEU A 122 9.28 1.91 -13.18
CA LEU A 122 10.65 1.85 -12.67
C LEU A 122 11.67 1.77 -13.81
N GLU A 123 11.40 1.00 -14.86
CA GLU A 123 12.25 0.93 -16.07
C GLU A 123 12.32 2.27 -16.81
N SER A 124 11.19 2.98 -16.92
CA SER A 124 11.20 4.34 -17.47
C SER A 124 12.01 5.30 -16.59
N PHE A 125 11.84 5.19 -15.27
CA PHE A 125 12.60 6.00 -14.33
C PHE A 125 14.11 5.73 -14.39
N ALA A 126 14.51 4.47 -14.51
CA ALA A 126 15.91 4.09 -14.67
C ALA A 126 16.53 4.67 -15.96
N ARG A 127 15.77 4.69 -17.07
CA ARG A 127 16.22 5.33 -18.32
C ARG A 127 16.41 6.84 -18.15
N ASP A 128 15.50 7.51 -17.45
CA ASP A 128 15.63 8.94 -17.16
C ASP A 128 16.85 9.25 -16.30
N LEU A 129 17.18 8.37 -15.34
CA LEU A 129 18.40 8.45 -14.51
C LEU A 129 19.65 8.27 -15.36
N LEU A 130 19.68 7.25 -16.22
CA LEU A 130 20.82 6.96 -17.10
C LEU A 130 21.09 8.09 -18.08
N ALA A 131 20.02 8.70 -18.63
CA ALA A 131 20.10 9.82 -19.56
C ALA A 131 20.49 11.15 -18.88
N GLY A 132 20.56 11.20 -17.54
CA GLY A 132 20.79 12.44 -16.79
C GLY A 132 19.66 13.47 -16.95
N SER A 133 18.46 13.02 -17.41
CA SER A 133 17.34 13.91 -17.70
C SER A 133 16.58 14.41 -16.47
N ILE A 134 16.91 13.88 -15.30
CA ILE A 134 16.33 14.29 -14.01
C ILE A 134 17.42 14.59 -12.98
N SER A 135 17.22 15.64 -12.20
CA SER A 135 18.12 15.99 -11.10
C SER A 135 17.99 15.04 -9.90
N ALA A 136 19.02 14.97 -9.06
CA ALA A 136 19.00 14.15 -7.84
C ALA A 136 17.78 14.46 -6.92
N PRO A 137 17.41 15.73 -6.64
CA PRO A 137 16.20 16.04 -5.87
C PRO A 137 14.91 15.51 -6.53
N MET A 138 14.81 15.60 -7.87
CA MET A 138 13.66 15.05 -8.60
C MET A 138 13.62 13.52 -8.52
N ALA A 139 14.76 12.85 -8.59
CA ALA A 139 14.88 11.41 -8.42
C ALA A 139 14.42 10.96 -7.02
N ILE A 140 14.86 11.65 -5.98
CA ILE A 140 14.45 11.41 -4.59
C ILE A 140 12.94 11.63 -4.39
N SER A 141 12.38 12.67 -5.00
CA SER A 141 10.93 12.92 -4.96
C SER A 141 10.15 11.83 -5.68
N ARG A 142 10.57 11.47 -6.91
CA ARG A 142 9.89 10.47 -7.74
C ARG A 142 9.92 9.08 -7.12
N ILE A 143 11.04 8.66 -6.52
CA ILE A 143 11.13 7.35 -5.86
C ILE A 143 10.21 7.23 -4.66
N GLY A 144 9.92 8.32 -3.96
CA GLY A 144 8.97 8.36 -2.85
C GLY A 144 7.53 8.00 -3.23
N LEU A 145 7.12 8.24 -4.49
CA LEU A 145 5.79 7.90 -4.98
C LEU A 145 5.53 6.39 -4.99
N TYR A 146 6.58 5.58 -5.21
CA TYR A 146 6.46 4.12 -5.17
C TYR A 146 6.13 3.60 -3.77
N ALA A 147 6.73 4.19 -2.74
CA ALA A 147 6.39 3.82 -1.36
C ALA A 147 4.92 4.14 -1.04
N ALA A 148 4.47 5.30 -1.46
CA ALA A 148 3.11 5.75 -1.23
C ALA A 148 2.04 4.92 -1.96
N ALA A 149 2.40 4.25 -3.07
CA ALA A 149 1.52 3.33 -3.80
C ALA A 149 1.04 2.13 -2.97
N LEU A 150 1.75 1.79 -1.89
CA LEU A 150 1.35 0.73 -0.94
C LEU A 150 -0.04 0.97 -0.34
N ARG A 151 -0.42 2.22 -0.10
CA ARG A 151 -1.74 2.56 0.43
C ARG A 151 -2.85 2.04 -0.47
N GLY A 152 -2.69 2.19 -1.79
CA GLY A 152 -3.66 1.66 -2.76
C GLY A 152 -3.72 0.13 -2.75
N THR A 153 -2.60 -0.57 -2.52
CA THR A 153 -2.57 -2.03 -2.40
C THR A 153 -3.26 -2.50 -1.12
N HIS A 154 -3.02 -1.81 0.00
CA HIS A 154 -3.73 -2.09 1.25
C HIS A 154 -5.25 -1.95 1.08
N TRP A 155 -5.72 -0.82 0.56
CA TRP A 155 -7.16 -0.59 0.35
C TRP A 155 -7.79 -1.59 -0.61
N GLN A 156 -7.06 -2.04 -1.64
CA GLN A 156 -7.54 -3.11 -2.52
C GLN A 156 -7.74 -4.41 -1.74
N GLY A 157 -6.82 -4.78 -0.86
CA GLY A 157 -6.97 -5.94 0.02
C GLY A 157 -8.16 -5.79 0.97
N VAL A 158 -8.35 -4.60 1.56
CA VAL A 158 -9.52 -4.31 2.41
C VAL A 158 -10.82 -4.49 1.63
N GLU A 159 -10.92 -3.92 0.43
CA GLU A 159 -12.13 -4.03 -0.40
C GLU A 159 -12.47 -5.49 -0.72
N ILE A 160 -11.47 -6.27 -1.15
CA ILE A 160 -11.64 -7.70 -1.45
C ILE A 160 -12.12 -8.45 -0.20
N ARG A 161 -11.53 -8.21 0.96
CA ARG A 161 -11.95 -8.82 2.22
C ARG A 161 -13.39 -8.48 2.56
N GLN A 162 -13.77 -7.21 2.42
CA GLN A 162 -15.14 -6.77 2.70
C GLN A 162 -16.15 -7.44 1.76
N GLN A 163 -15.84 -7.58 0.48
CA GLN A 163 -16.67 -8.32 -0.47
C GLN A 163 -16.83 -9.78 -0.05
N LYS A 164 -15.75 -10.47 0.33
CA LYS A 164 -15.78 -11.85 0.84
C LYS A 164 -16.67 -11.99 2.09
N GLN A 165 -16.78 -10.94 2.90
CA GLN A 165 -17.60 -10.89 4.11
C GLN A 165 -19.06 -10.44 3.86
N GLY A 166 -19.46 -10.30 2.59
CA GLY A 166 -20.83 -9.94 2.20
C GLY A 166 -21.17 -8.46 2.29
N TYR A 167 -20.17 -7.60 2.39
CA TYR A 167 -20.38 -6.16 2.22
C TYR A 167 -20.52 -5.84 0.74
N SER A 168 -21.55 -5.06 0.39
CA SER A 168 -21.87 -4.72 -1.00
C SER A 168 -21.84 -3.22 -1.30
N MET A 169 -21.78 -2.39 -0.26
CA MET A 169 -21.82 -0.93 -0.37
C MET A 169 -20.59 -0.31 0.27
N MET A 170 -20.20 0.86 -0.23
CA MET A 170 -19.06 1.63 0.26
C MET A 170 -19.33 3.13 0.29
N ARG A 171 -18.57 3.85 1.11
CA ARG A 171 -18.58 5.31 1.18
C ARG A 171 -17.17 5.83 1.39
N ARG A 172 -16.84 6.98 0.75
CA ARG A 172 -15.63 7.73 1.02
C ARG A 172 -15.80 8.57 2.29
N ILE A 173 -14.88 8.42 3.25
CA ILE A 173 -14.82 9.23 4.46
C ILE A 173 -13.59 10.14 4.37
N LEU A 174 -13.83 11.44 4.52
CA LEU A 174 -12.76 12.43 4.63
C LEU A 174 -12.15 12.41 6.03
N ASP A 175 -10.85 12.65 6.13
CA ASP A 175 -10.18 12.89 7.41
C ASP A 175 -10.40 14.34 7.83
N ALA A 176 -11.06 14.56 8.96
CA ALA A 176 -11.41 15.90 9.41
C ALA A 176 -10.20 16.82 9.69
N GLN A 177 -9.00 16.25 9.86
CA GLN A 177 -7.77 16.99 10.16
C GLN A 177 -6.89 17.22 8.93
N ALA A 178 -7.31 16.77 7.75
CA ALA A 178 -6.52 16.87 6.53
C ALA A 178 -7.15 17.80 5.49
N ALA A 179 -6.31 18.52 4.75
CA ALA A 179 -6.76 19.19 3.53
C ALA A 179 -7.12 18.16 2.45
N HIS A 180 -8.22 18.36 1.76
CA HIS A 180 -8.72 17.45 0.73
C HIS A 180 -8.73 18.12 -0.65
N CYS A 181 -8.35 17.35 -1.67
CA CYS A 181 -8.53 17.78 -3.05
C CYS A 181 -10.01 17.70 -3.46
N SER A 182 -10.36 18.41 -4.55
CA SER A 182 -11.71 18.44 -5.11
C SER A 182 -12.28 17.05 -5.40
N ASP A 183 -11.43 16.14 -5.93
CA ASP A 183 -11.86 14.76 -6.21
C ASP A 183 -12.31 14.02 -4.96
N CYS A 184 -11.55 14.15 -3.85
CA CYS A 184 -11.89 13.50 -2.59
C CYS A 184 -13.21 14.04 -2.01
N ILE A 185 -13.43 15.34 -2.11
CA ILE A 185 -14.69 15.98 -1.72
C ILE A 185 -15.84 15.45 -2.58
N MET A 186 -15.69 15.44 -3.90
CA MET A 186 -16.68 14.91 -4.83
C MET A 186 -17.02 13.43 -4.55
N TYR A 187 -15.99 12.59 -4.30
CA TYR A 187 -16.23 11.18 -3.98
C TYR A 187 -16.97 11.00 -2.66
N SER A 188 -16.71 11.84 -1.65
CA SER A 188 -17.41 11.76 -0.37
C SER A 188 -18.87 12.19 -0.47
N GLN A 189 -19.18 13.15 -1.34
CA GLN A 189 -20.53 13.64 -1.60
C GLN A 189 -21.44 12.62 -2.29
N LYS A 190 -20.86 11.60 -2.98
CA LYS A 190 -21.66 10.52 -3.58
C LYS A 190 -22.37 9.64 -2.55
N GLY A 191 -22.06 9.78 -1.26
CA GLY A 191 -22.68 9.01 -0.20
C GLY A 191 -22.34 7.53 -0.26
N VAL A 192 -23.32 6.68 0.06
CA VAL A 192 -23.19 5.21 0.04
C VAL A 192 -23.50 4.71 -1.36
N VAL A 193 -22.55 4.02 -1.97
CA VAL A 193 -22.61 3.50 -3.34
C VAL A 193 -22.14 2.05 -3.39
N PRO A 194 -22.41 1.27 -4.46
CA PRO A 194 -21.92 -0.10 -4.59
C PRO A 194 -20.40 -0.19 -4.46
N ILE A 195 -19.89 -1.29 -3.90
CA ILE A 195 -18.46 -1.58 -3.83
C ILE A 195 -17.86 -1.55 -5.24
N GLY A 196 -16.69 -0.94 -5.39
CA GLY A 196 -15.99 -0.76 -6.66
C GLY A 196 -16.41 0.49 -7.44
N SER A 197 -17.47 1.22 -7.02
CA SER A 197 -17.93 2.44 -7.70
C SER A 197 -17.06 3.67 -7.38
N LEU A 198 -16.28 3.65 -6.30
CA LEU A 198 -15.36 4.72 -5.94
C LEU A 198 -13.91 4.27 -6.14
N PRO A 199 -13.03 5.14 -6.65
CA PRO A 199 -11.61 4.86 -6.66
C PRO A 199 -11.09 4.63 -5.24
N LEU A 200 -10.11 3.76 -5.08
CA LEU A 200 -9.45 3.56 -3.78
C LEU A 200 -8.67 4.82 -3.37
N PRO A 201 -8.51 5.10 -2.05
CA PRO A 201 -7.71 6.22 -1.58
C PRO A 201 -6.31 6.21 -2.18
N GLY A 202 -5.90 7.36 -2.73
CA GLY A 202 -4.58 7.52 -3.34
C GLY A 202 -4.47 7.07 -4.80
N GLN A 203 -5.51 6.49 -5.43
CA GLN A 203 -5.41 5.98 -6.80
C GLN A 203 -5.82 6.99 -7.87
N ARG A 204 -6.99 7.58 -7.78
CA ARG A 204 -7.55 8.47 -8.80
C ARG A 204 -8.06 9.77 -8.15
N CYS A 205 -7.23 10.41 -7.38
CA CYS A 205 -7.50 11.72 -6.81
C CYS A 205 -6.24 12.58 -6.87
N ALA A 206 -6.39 13.88 -6.97
CA ALA A 206 -5.27 14.82 -7.10
C ALA A 206 -4.30 14.77 -5.91
N CYS A 207 -4.76 14.37 -4.72
CA CYS A 207 -3.86 14.15 -3.58
C CYS A 207 -2.93 12.95 -3.76
N ARG A 208 -3.21 12.01 -4.68
CA ARG A 208 -2.39 10.80 -4.93
C ARG A 208 -1.94 10.14 -3.63
N SER A 209 -0.63 10.00 -3.44
CA SER A 209 0.02 9.42 -2.26
C SER A 209 -0.29 10.12 -0.93
N ASN A 210 -0.66 11.39 -0.97
CA ASN A 210 -0.98 12.17 0.22
C ASN A 210 -2.46 12.05 0.64
N CYS A 211 -3.23 11.18 -0.03
CA CYS A 211 -4.63 10.97 0.30
C CYS A 211 -4.78 10.38 1.71
N LYS A 212 -5.48 11.11 2.60
CA LYS A 212 -5.80 10.69 3.96
C LYS A 212 -7.24 10.16 4.11
N CYS A 213 -7.98 10.11 2.99
CA CYS A 213 -9.32 9.55 3.00
C CYS A 213 -9.29 8.06 3.28
N ARG A 214 -10.41 7.56 3.81
CA ARG A 214 -10.64 6.13 4.04
C ARG A 214 -11.96 5.67 3.42
N LEU A 215 -12.18 4.37 3.36
CA LEU A 215 -13.42 3.77 2.92
C LEU A 215 -14.12 3.12 4.10
N GLN A 216 -15.42 3.31 4.16
CA GLN A 216 -16.31 2.61 5.06
C GLN A 216 -17.22 1.72 4.23
N TYR A 217 -17.46 0.50 4.72
CA TYR A 217 -18.23 -0.51 4.00
C TYR A 217 -19.49 -0.86 4.76
N TYR A 218 -20.55 -1.20 4.01
CA TYR A 218 -21.87 -1.51 4.54
C TYR A 218 -22.41 -2.77 3.88
N ARG A 219 -23.20 -3.56 4.61
CA ARG A 219 -24.03 -4.60 4.06
C ARG A 219 -25.31 -3.96 3.54
N GLN A 220 -25.77 -4.35 2.36
CA GLN A 220 -27.08 -3.93 1.90
C GLN A 220 -28.12 -4.59 2.80
N GLN A 221 -28.88 -3.82 3.53
CA GLN A 221 -30.09 -4.31 4.17
C GLN A 221 -31.14 -4.38 3.07
N PHE A 222 -31.48 -5.58 2.59
CA PHE A 222 -32.69 -5.74 1.85
C PHE A 222 -33.87 -5.43 2.82
N PRO A 223 -34.83 -4.57 2.46
CA PRO A 223 -36.03 -4.46 3.25
C PRO A 223 -36.61 -5.87 3.36
N ALA A 224 -36.91 -6.30 4.60
CA ALA A 224 -37.60 -7.56 4.82
C ALA A 224 -38.84 -7.53 3.92
N THR A 225 -38.93 -8.46 2.96
CA THR A 225 -40.12 -8.65 2.16
C THR A 225 -41.21 -9.01 3.16
N ILE A 226 -42.13 -8.07 3.44
CA ILE A 226 -43.32 -8.35 4.20
C ILE A 226 -44.11 -9.30 3.33
N VAL A 227 -44.09 -10.59 3.70
CA VAL A 227 -44.94 -11.63 3.14
C VAL A 227 -46.30 -11.54 3.81
#